data_dc8f6ba11f69a428f9a17473a7f76af0
#
_entry.id   dc8f6ba11f69a428f9a17473a7f76af0
#
_cell.length_a   1.000
_cell.length_b   1.000
_cell.length_c   1.000
_cell.angle_alpha   90.00
_cell.angle_beta   90.00
_cell.angle_gamma   90.00
#
_symmetry.space_group_name_H-M   'P 1'
#
loop_
_entity.id
_entity.type
_entity.pdbx_description
1 polymer ?
#
loop_
_entity_poly.entity_id
_entity_poly.type
_entity_poly.pdbx_seq_one_letter_code
_entity_poly.pdbx_strand_id
1 'polypeptide(L)'
;MKDRKLLIRVRCTTRKFYLNPPRPGRNDWHVRFTAPGINGTRRIFRNTGAKEIGPAKRIAAKIIESFWADAGRGADRLKLRNDNVKIGELIARYERNASQRRATIRSNVRSLRMIVRTVHGGDPDQKSMAVLTANLIREFEKRQVDSAEKRATPATRAVVIQRVRTSTASYVRQARSIVALRKMKFYEGMKLPDLSGFRGETVETPHRSLPRPLDMKALTAMNAAAPTLAKKDPGAYVAHLLFSRLGLRNIEIVNARVHWISDGSIGIVDRLEEDFFPKGCEGWVPMAPDVLKEILRFQPLCTDGYLVPGVNQTERHDAVYRRHSKWVAQWIKDRTKTSYELRRYAGSRLLDLGATIFEVRDFLRHRDVQTTQMWYAYRLQNRQLRTIGMRDLIPN
;
A
#
# COMPACT_ATOMS: atom_id res chain seq x y z
N MET A 1 -22.30 5.22 46.35
CA MET A 1 -22.05 3.77 46.22
C MET A 1 -22.42 3.35 44.81
N LYS A 2 -21.44 3.00 43.95
CA LYS A 2 -21.70 2.56 42.56
C LYS A 2 -22.14 1.09 42.61
N ASP A 3 -23.37 0.81 42.23
CA ASP A 3 -23.90 -0.55 42.07
C ASP A 3 -22.99 -1.36 41.12
N ARG A 4 -22.18 -2.26 41.68
CA ARG A 4 -21.47 -3.28 40.91
C ARG A 4 -22.53 -4.22 40.33
N LYS A 5 -22.80 -4.10 39.04
CA LYS A 5 -23.66 -5.02 38.26
C LYS A 5 -23.15 -6.44 38.44
N LEU A 6 -23.89 -7.25 39.19
CA LEU A 6 -23.60 -8.68 39.36
C LEU A 6 -23.80 -9.38 38.01
N LEU A 7 -22.70 -9.58 37.28
CA LEU A 7 -22.69 -10.39 36.05
C LEU A 7 -22.41 -11.84 36.47
N ILE A 8 -23.42 -12.67 36.44
CA ILE A 8 -23.23 -14.10 36.73
C ILE A 8 -22.67 -14.77 35.49
N ARG A 9 -21.41 -15.22 35.59
CA ARG A 9 -20.73 -15.97 34.55
C ARG A 9 -21.11 -17.45 34.68
N VAL A 10 -21.87 -17.95 33.70
CA VAL A 10 -22.25 -19.37 33.66
C VAL A 10 -21.41 -20.05 32.57
N ARG A 11 -20.75 -21.15 32.92
CA ARG A 11 -20.13 -22.05 31.93
C ARG A 11 -21.17 -23.09 31.52
N CYS A 12 -21.62 -23.08 30.30
CA CYS A 12 -22.18 -24.27 29.66
C CYS A 12 -21.02 -25.18 29.22
N THR A 13 -21.26 -26.46 29.07
CA THR A 13 -20.24 -27.52 28.85
C THR A 13 -19.30 -27.22 27.65
N THR A 14 -19.66 -26.30 26.76
CA THR A 14 -18.87 -25.98 25.58
C THR A 14 -18.67 -24.48 25.29
N ARG A 15 -19.43 -23.54 25.89
CA ARG A 15 -19.37 -22.11 25.50
C ARG A 15 -19.68 -21.16 26.65
N LYS A 16 -18.95 -20.02 26.66
CA LYS A 16 -19.10 -18.98 27.69
C LYS A 16 -20.24 -18.02 27.39
N PHE A 17 -21.13 -17.77 28.33
CA PHE A 17 -22.16 -16.75 28.26
C PHE A 17 -22.38 -16.04 29.59
N TYR A 18 -23.07 -14.92 29.58
CA TYR A 18 -23.38 -14.13 30.75
C TYR A 18 -24.89 -14.04 30.89
N LEU A 19 -25.40 -14.25 32.12
CA LEU A 19 -26.77 -13.96 32.49
C LEU A 19 -26.82 -12.59 33.20
N ASN A 20 -27.72 -11.75 32.74
CA ASN A 20 -28.02 -10.47 33.39
C ASN A 20 -29.30 -10.63 34.19
N PRO A 21 -29.33 -10.27 35.49
CA PRO A 21 -30.51 -10.36 36.32
C PRO A 21 -31.63 -9.39 35.86
N PRO A 22 -32.86 -9.62 36.33
CA PRO A 22 -33.95 -8.69 36.16
C PRO A 22 -33.59 -7.29 36.65
N ARG A 23 -34.19 -6.27 36.10
CA ARG A 23 -34.01 -4.86 36.48
C ARG A 23 -35.36 -4.18 36.58
N PRO A 24 -35.46 -3.04 37.29
CA PRO A 24 -36.68 -2.24 37.26
C PRO A 24 -37.20 -2.04 35.84
N GLY A 25 -38.45 -2.41 35.59
CA GLY A 25 -39.10 -2.40 34.26
C GLY A 25 -38.80 -3.62 33.38
N ARG A 26 -38.00 -4.62 33.84
CA ARG A 26 -37.73 -5.89 33.12
C ARG A 26 -37.64 -7.05 34.11
N ASN A 27 -38.67 -7.82 34.19
CA ASN A 27 -38.83 -8.88 35.22
C ASN A 27 -38.09 -10.19 34.87
N ASP A 28 -37.48 -10.31 33.68
CA ASP A 28 -36.90 -11.53 33.17
C ASP A 28 -35.37 -11.47 33.11
N TRP A 29 -34.74 -12.64 33.21
CA TRP A 29 -33.31 -12.82 32.96
C TRP A 29 -33.00 -12.69 31.49
N HIS A 30 -31.87 -12.03 31.16
CA HIS A 30 -31.38 -11.87 29.80
C HIS A 30 -30.04 -12.58 29.61
N VAL A 31 -29.88 -13.31 28.52
CA VAL A 31 -28.61 -13.89 28.12
C VAL A 31 -27.84 -12.99 27.20
N ARG A 32 -26.52 -12.87 27.44
CA ARG A 32 -25.55 -12.21 26.57
C ARG A 32 -24.48 -13.19 26.20
N PHE A 33 -24.24 -13.36 24.92
CA PHE A 33 -23.21 -14.23 24.38
C PHE A 33 -22.67 -13.70 23.04
N THR A 34 -21.58 -14.30 22.57
CA THR A 34 -21.00 -13.99 21.27
C THR A 34 -21.34 -15.13 20.31
N ALA A 35 -21.89 -14.82 19.17
CA ALA A 35 -22.22 -15.80 18.15
C ALA A 35 -21.60 -15.41 16.80
N PRO A 36 -21.41 -16.37 15.87
CA PRO A 36 -21.01 -16.07 14.51
C PRO A 36 -21.98 -15.09 13.84
N GLY A 37 -21.46 -14.17 13.09
CA GLY A 37 -22.23 -13.24 12.26
C GLY A 37 -21.66 -13.20 10.85
N ILE A 38 -22.33 -12.56 9.94
CA ILE A 38 -21.97 -12.47 8.52
C ILE A 38 -20.54 -11.92 8.30
N ASN A 39 -20.06 -11.06 9.23
CA ASN A 39 -18.76 -10.40 9.15
C ASN A 39 -17.90 -10.63 10.41
N GLY A 40 -17.93 -11.83 10.97
CA GLY A 40 -17.20 -12.17 12.20
C GLY A 40 -18.13 -12.48 13.37
N THR A 41 -17.67 -12.24 14.59
CA THR A 41 -18.48 -12.49 15.78
C THR A 41 -19.28 -11.24 16.19
N ARG A 42 -20.57 -11.42 16.54
CA ARG A 42 -21.44 -10.37 17.06
C ARG A 42 -21.89 -10.69 18.48
N ARG A 43 -22.06 -9.66 19.30
CA ARG A 43 -22.70 -9.80 20.62
C ARG A 43 -24.21 -9.86 20.46
N ILE A 44 -24.80 -10.86 21.10
CA ILE A 44 -26.25 -11.09 21.08
C ILE A 44 -26.79 -10.92 22.49
N PHE A 45 -27.94 -10.24 22.58
CA PHE A 45 -28.76 -10.10 23.77
C PHE A 45 -30.13 -10.73 23.49
N ARG A 46 -30.58 -11.63 24.35
CA ARG A 46 -31.91 -12.22 24.26
C ARG A 46 -32.56 -12.30 25.63
N ASN A 47 -33.87 -12.09 25.70
CA ASN A 47 -34.68 -12.38 26.84
C ASN A 47 -34.85 -13.90 26.97
N THR A 48 -34.68 -14.46 28.18
CA THR A 48 -34.95 -15.87 28.45
C THR A 48 -36.41 -16.15 28.79
N GLY A 49 -37.20 -15.12 29.09
CA GLY A 49 -38.56 -15.27 29.59
C GLY A 49 -38.67 -15.88 30.99
N ALA A 50 -37.53 -16.11 31.64
CA ALA A 50 -37.50 -16.75 32.96
C ALA A 50 -37.30 -15.70 34.06
N LYS A 51 -38.11 -15.80 35.12
CA LYS A 51 -38.00 -14.95 36.33
C LYS A 51 -36.95 -15.47 37.32
N GLU A 52 -36.63 -16.76 37.25
CA GLU A 52 -35.68 -17.42 38.13
C GLU A 52 -34.40 -17.83 37.37
N ILE A 53 -33.28 -17.89 38.09
CA ILE A 53 -31.96 -18.16 37.51
C ILE A 53 -31.83 -19.60 37.00
N GLY A 54 -32.47 -20.59 37.62
CA GLY A 54 -32.42 -21.99 37.20
C GLY A 54 -32.99 -22.24 35.83
N PRO A 55 -34.28 -21.88 35.61
CA PRO A 55 -34.88 -21.87 34.26
C PRO A 55 -34.15 -21.00 33.27
N ALA A 56 -33.69 -19.81 33.67
CA ALA A 56 -32.93 -18.91 32.79
C ALA A 56 -31.67 -19.55 32.24
N LYS A 57 -30.91 -20.30 33.05
CA LYS A 57 -29.72 -21.04 32.61
C LYS A 57 -30.04 -22.07 31.52
N ARG A 58 -31.11 -22.86 31.72
CA ARG A 58 -31.54 -23.90 30.77
C ARG A 58 -32.00 -23.29 29.43
N ILE A 59 -32.81 -22.22 29.50
CA ILE A 59 -33.30 -21.53 28.30
C ILE A 59 -32.15 -20.84 27.57
N ALA A 60 -31.24 -20.19 28.28
CA ALA A 60 -30.04 -19.56 27.71
C ALA A 60 -29.17 -20.57 26.94
N ALA A 61 -28.96 -21.77 27.48
CA ALA A 61 -28.23 -22.83 26.80
C ALA A 61 -28.90 -23.22 25.48
N LYS A 62 -30.23 -23.44 25.47
CA LYS A 62 -30.99 -23.75 24.25
C LYS A 62 -30.94 -22.63 23.22
N ILE A 63 -31.08 -21.37 23.66
CA ILE A 63 -30.94 -20.22 22.75
C ILE A 63 -29.56 -20.20 22.10
N ILE A 64 -28.50 -20.44 22.85
CA ILE A 64 -27.12 -20.44 22.33
C ILE A 64 -26.94 -21.58 21.35
N GLU A 65 -27.35 -22.78 21.70
CA GLU A 65 -27.26 -23.96 20.83
C GLU A 65 -27.99 -23.76 19.51
N SER A 66 -29.21 -23.19 19.54
CA SER A 66 -29.97 -22.90 18.31
C SER A 66 -29.23 -21.90 17.41
N PHE A 67 -28.68 -20.82 17.98
CA PHE A 67 -27.90 -19.84 17.22
C PHE A 67 -26.67 -20.42 16.55
N TRP A 68 -26.01 -21.38 17.21
CA TRP A 68 -24.83 -22.02 16.65
C TRP A 68 -25.18 -23.15 15.68
N ALA A 69 -26.28 -23.87 15.91
CA ALA A 69 -26.79 -24.84 14.96
C ALA A 69 -27.29 -24.19 13.66
N ASP A 70 -27.93 -23.02 13.78
CA ASP A 70 -28.35 -22.23 12.62
C ASP A 70 -27.13 -21.62 11.87
N ALA A 71 -26.13 -21.21 12.60
CA ALA A 71 -24.86 -20.72 12.00
C ALA A 71 -24.13 -21.88 11.28
N GLY A 72 -24.10 -23.10 11.86
CA GLY A 72 -23.55 -24.29 11.22
C GLY A 72 -24.32 -24.67 9.94
N ARG A 73 -25.65 -24.75 10.02
CA ARG A 73 -26.52 -25.03 8.87
C ARG A 73 -26.44 -23.94 7.80
N GLY A 74 -26.32 -22.67 8.19
CA GLY A 74 -26.12 -21.56 7.29
C GLY A 74 -24.75 -21.62 6.60
N ALA A 75 -23.70 -21.97 7.30
CA ALA A 75 -22.36 -22.15 6.77
C ALA A 75 -22.28 -23.33 5.78
N ASP A 76 -22.93 -24.44 6.08
CA ASP A 76 -22.96 -25.61 5.19
C ASP A 76 -23.85 -25.38 3.97
N ARG A 77 -25.00 -24.70 4.12
CA ARG A 77 -25.82 -24.26 2.98
C ARG A 77 -25.12 -23.19 2.11
N LEU A 78 -24.33 -22.32 2.71
CA LEU A 78 -23.49 -21.35 1.99
C LEU A 78 -22.34 -22.06 1.27
N LYS A 79 -21.70 -23.07 1.88
CA LYS A 79 -20.68 -23.89 1.22
C LYS A 79 -21.22 -24.59 -0.02
N LEU A 80 -22.36 -25.28 0.09
CA LEU A 80 -22.99 -26.00 -1.03
C LEU A 80 -23.49 -25.09 -2.17
N ARG A 81 -23.76 -23.80 -1.90
CA ARG A 81 -24.24 -22.83 -2.90
C ARG A 81 -23.14 -21.97 -3.54
N ASN A 82 -21.94 -21.90 -2.95
CA ASN A 82 -20.89 -20.97 -3.35
C ASN A 82 -19.77 -21.60 -4.18
N ASP A 83 -19.77 -22.91 -4.40
CA ASP A 83 -18.71 -23.60 -5.14
C ASP A 83 -18.68 -23.23 -6.64
N ASN A 84 -19.71 -22.53 -7.14
CA ASN A 84 -19.82 -22.19 -8.55
C ASN A 84 -19.40 -20.75 -8.91
N VAL A 85 -19.27 -19.82 -7.95
CA VAL A 85 -18.85 -18.45 -8.29
C VAL A 85 -17.35 -18.42 -8.54
N LYS A 86 -16.97 -18.01 -9.75
CA LYS A 86 -15.55 -17.97 -10.17
C LYS A 86 -14.88 -16.66 -9.81
N ILE A 87 -13.58 -16.71 -9.61
CA ILE A 87 -12.74 -15.50 -9.37
C ILE A 87 -12.84 -14.52 -10.54
N GLY A 88 -12.97 -15.03 -11.78
CA GLY A 88 -13.16 -14.17 -12.96
C GLY A 88 -14.41 -13.30 -12.88
N GLU A 89 -15.51 -13.81 -12.31
CA GLU A 89 -16.74 -13.03 -12.11
C GLU A 89 -16.55 -11.92 -11.06
N LEU A 90 -15.85 -12.23 -9.96
CA LEU A 90 -15.46 -11.23 -8.96
C LEU A 90 -14.62 -10.11 -9.58
N ILE A 91 -13.62 -10.49 -10.38
CA ILE A 91 -12.73 -9.55 -11.06
C ILE A 91 -13.51 -8.66 -12.02
N ALA A 92 -14.38 -9.25 -12.86
CA ALA A 92 -15.19 -8.50 -13.82
C ALA A 92 -16.10 -7.47 -13.13
N ARG A 93 -16.72 -7.84 -12.01
CA ARG A 93 -17.52 -6.91 -11.18
C ARG A 93 -16.65 -5.82 -10.57
N TYR A 94 -15.47 -6.17 -10.07
CA TYR A 94 -14.52 -5.20 -9.53
C TYR A 94 -14.08 -4.18 -10.58
N GLU A 95 -13.66 -4.64 -11.75
CA GLU A 95 -13.21 -3.78 -12.85
C GLU A 95 -14.30 -2.82 -13.36
N ARG A 96 -15.56 -3.28 -13.39
CA ARG A 96 -16.72 -2.46 -13.79
C ARG A 96 -17.06 -1.37 -12.80
N ASN A 97 -16.97 -1.65 -11.50
CA ASN A 97 -17.50 -0.78 -10.44
C ASN A 97 -16.41 0.04 -9.73
N ALA A 98 -15.12 -0.24 -9.97
CA ALA A 98 -14.04 0.45 -9.28
C ALA A 98 -13.75 1.81 -9.92
N SER A 99 -13.85 2.88 -9.11
CA SER A 99 -13.54 4.26 -9.51
C SER A 99 -12.04 4.63 -9.41
N GLN A 100 -11.19 3.65 -9.10
CA GLN A 100 -9.75 3.87 -8.98
C GLN A 100 -9.09 4.00 -10.35
N ARG A 101 -7.88 4.57 -10.38
CA ARG A 101 -7.07 4.62 -11.60
C ARG A 101 -6.93 3.22 -12.22
N ARG A 102 -7.07 3.11 -13.54
CA ARG A 102 -6.95 1.84 -14.29
C ARG A 102 -5.68 1.05 -13.95
N ALA A 103 -4.55 1.75 -13.76
CA ALA A 103 -3.30 1.11 -13.35
C ALA A 103 -3.38 0.44 -11.95
N THR A 104 -4.11 1.05 -11.00
CA THR A 104 -4.35 0.47 -9.67
C THR A 104 -5.25 -0.75 -9.76
N ILE A 105 -6.32 -0.66 -10.54
CA ILE A 105 -7.24 -1.79 -10.77
C ILE A 105 -6.47 -2.97 -11.36
N ARG A 106 -5.72 -2.74 -12.46
CA ARG A 106 -4.88 -3.77 -13.09
C ARG A 106 -3.87 -4.39 -12.12
N SER A 107 -3.23 -3.58 -11.28
CA SER A 107 -2.27 -4.06 -10.29
C SER A 107 -2.93 -4.96 -9.24
N ASN A 108 -4.11 -4.57 -8.74
CA ASN A 108 -4.86 -5.36 -7.77
C ASN A 108 -5.29 -6.72 -8.37
N VAL A 109 -5.85 -6.70 -9.57
CA VAL A 109 -6.27 -7.91 -10.30
C VAL A 109 -5.08 -8.83 -10.59
N ARG A 110 -3.98 -8.28 -11.10
CA ARG A 110 -2.75 -9.04 -11.34
C ARG A 110 -2.25 -9.71 -10.06
N SER A 111 -2.30 -9.02 -8.93
CA SER A 111 -1.85 -9.55 -7.64
C SER A 111 -2.73 -10.70 -7.17
N LEU A 112 -4.06 -10.58 -7.30
CA LEU A 112 -4.97 -11.68 -6.98
C LEU A 112 -4.73 -12.91 -7.86
N ARG A 113 -4.65 -12.71 -9.19
CA ARG A 113 -4.36 -13.79 -10.15
C ARG A 113 -3.02 -14.46 -9.86
N MET A 114 -2.00 -13.69 -9.51
CA MET A 114 -0.68 -14.22 -9.17
C MET A 114 -0.74 -15.09 -7.92
N ILE A 115 -1.38 -14.65 -6.84
CA ILE A 115 -1.52 -15.40 -5.59
C ILE A 115 -2.21 -16.75 -5.87
N VAL A 116 -3.34 -16.72 -6.55
CA VAL A 116 -4.13 -17.94 -6.85
C VAL A 116 -3.34 -18.87 -7.76
N ARG A 117 -2.71 -18.37 -8.82
CA ARG A 117 -1.91 -19.17 -9.76
C ARG A 117 -0.72 -19.83 -9.07
N THR A 118 -0.04 -19.11 -8.19
CA THR A 118 1.13 -19.64 -7.45
C THR A 118 0.75 -20.81 -6.56
N VAL A 119 -0.43 -20.78 -5.92
CA VAL A 119 -0.84 -21.84 -4.97
C VAL A 119 -1.61 -22.98 -5.66
N HIS A 120 -2.53 -22.65 -6.55
CA HIS A 120 -3.43 -23.66 -7.14
C HIS A 120 -3.11 -24.03 -8.59
N GLY A 121 -2.18 -23.32 -9.23
CA GLY A 121 -1.87 -23.55 -10.65
C GLY A 121 -3.05 -23.22 -11.58
N GLY A 122 -2.83 -23.42 -12.87
CA GLY A 122 -3.84 -23.25 -13.91
C GLY A 122 -4.34 -21.80 -14.06
N ASP A 123 -5.53 -21.65 -14.65
CA ASP A 123 -6.16 -20.35 -14.83
C ASP A 123 -6.84 -19.87 -13.52
N PRO A 124 -6.39 -18.75 -12.91
CA PRO A 124 -6.97 -18.21 -11.70
C PRO A 124 -8.45 -17.82 -11.84
N ASP A 125 -8.84 -17.36 -13.03
CA ASP A 125 -10.20 -16.83 -13.25
C ASP A 125 -11.24 -17.96 -13.25
N GLN A 126 -10.83 -19.21 -13.54
CA GLN A 126 -11.68 -20.40 -13.51
C GLN A 126 -11.80 -21.05 -12.12
N LYS A 127 -10.95 -20.62 -11.16
CA LYS A 127 -11.01 -21.16 -9.79
C LYS A 127 -12.24 -20.64 -9.05
N SER A 128 -12.81 -21.48 -8.19
CA SER A 128 -13.88 -21.07 -7.27
C SER A 128 -13.36 -19.99 -6.31
N MET A 129 -14.21 -19.05 -5.94
CA MET A 129 -13.92 -18.07 -4.91
C MET A 129 -13.71 -18.69 -3.51
N ALA A 130 -14.14 -19.92 -3.29
CA ALA A 130 -13.94 -20.64 -2.03
C ALA A 130 -12.45 -20.85 -1.69
N VAL A 131 -11.55 -20.75 -2.68
CA VAL A 131 -10.10 -20.82 -2.44
C VAL A 131 -9.53 -19.58 -1.76
N LEU A 132 -10.26 -18.45 -1.72
CA LEU A 132 -9.83 -17.20 -1.11
C LEU A 132 -9.93 -17.27 0.42
N THR A 133 -9.02 -17.98 1.03
CA THR A 133 -8.95 -18.24 2.47
C THR A 133 -7.69 -17.65 3.10
N ALA A 134 -7.60 -17.65 4.43
CA ALA A 134 -6.36 -17.33 5.14
C ALA A 134 -5.21 -18.27 4.72
N ASN A 135 -5.51 -19.55 4.51
CA ASN A 135 -4.50 -20.53 4.12
C ASN A 135 -3.89 -20.25 2.74
N LEU A 136 -4.67 -19.71 1.80
CA LEU A 136 -4.13 -19.28 0.50
C LEU A 136 -3.00 -18.25 0.67
N ILE A 137 -3.16 -17.30 1.58
CA ILE A 137 -2.15 -16.27 1.82
C ILE A 137 -0.89 -16.87 2.45
N ARG A 138 -1.05 -17.74 3.48
CA ARG A 138 0.09 -18.41 4.14
C ARG A 138 0.87 -19.28 3.17
N GLU A 139 0.18 -20.05 2.37
CA GLU A 139 0.81 -20.93 1.37
C GLU A 139 1.52 -20.12 0.28
N PHE A 140 0.92 -19.00 -0.15
CA PHE A 140 1.58 -18.08 -1.08
C PHE A 140 2.86 -17.50 -0.49
N GLU A 141 2.82 -17.02 0.76
CA GLU A 141 4.00 -16.47 1.45
C GLU A 141 5.10 -17.52 1.54
N LYS A 142 4.76 -18.73 2.02
CA LYS A 142 5.69 -19.84 2.12
C LYS A 142 6.38 -20.12 0.78
N ARG A 143 5.62 -20.31 -0.30
CA ARG A 143 6.19 -20.58 -1.63
C ARG A 143 7.08 -19.46 -2.15
N GLN A 144 6.74 -18.19 -1.87
CA GLN A 144 7.58 -17.06 -2.25
C GLN A 144 8.92 -17.08 -1.49
N VAL A 145 8.90 -17.38 -0.19
CA VAL A 145 10.11 -17.48 0.64
C VAL A 145 10.94 -18.67 0.22
N ASP A 146 10.36 -19.87 0.09
CA ASP A 146 11.07 -21.09 -0.34
C ASP A 146 11.75 -20.91 -1.70
N SER A 147 11.06 -20.27 -2.65
CA SER A 147 11.63 -19.94 -3.97
C SER A 147 12.78 -18.93 -3.89
N ALA A 148 12.71 -18.01 -2.94
CA ALA A 148 13.76 -17.02 -2.72
C ALA A 148 15.00 -17.66 -2.06
N GLU A 149 14.80 -18.54 -1.10
CA GLU A 149 15.87 -19.27 -0.42
C GLU A 149 16.69 -20.13 -1.38
N LYS A 150 16.00 -20.83 -2.29
CA LYS A 150 16.68 -21.66 -3.34
C LYS A 150 17.58 -20.84 -4.27
N ARG A 151 17.34 -19.53 -4.42
CA ARG A 151 18.11 -18.64 -5.31
C ARG A 151 19.16 -17.80 -4.57
N ALA A 152 19.07 -17.75 -3.26
CA ALA A 152 19.92 -16.90 -2.44
C ALA A 152 21.23 -17.63 -2.11
N THR A 153 22.34 -16.89 -2.14
CA THR A 153 23.62 -17.33 -1.54
C THR A 153 23.61 -17.06 -0.04
N PRO A 154 24.45 -17.72 0.76
CA PRO A 154 24.55 -17.45 2.20
C PRO A 154 24.71 -15.95 2.51
N ALA A 155 25.55 -15.26 1.75
CA ALA A 155 25.81 -13.81 1.92
C ALA A 155 24.60 -12.91 1.58
N THR A 156 23.71 -13.35 0.69
CA THR A 156 22.57 -12.54 0.22
C THR A 156 21.23 -12.97 0.83
N ARG A 157 21.17 -14.11 1.50
CA ARG A 157 19.94 -14.76 1.98
C ARG A 157 19.02 -13.81 2.75
N ALA A 158 19.55 -13.15 3.78
CA ALA A 158 18.75 -12.26 4.63
C ALA A 158 18.12 -11.10 3.82
N VAL A 159 18.91 -10.49 2.93
CA VAL A 159 18.43 -9.37 2.08
C VAL A 159 17.41 -9.84 1.06
N VAL A 160 17.60 -11.00 0.46
CA VAL A 160 16.67 -11.57 -0.54
C VAL A 160 15.35 -11.93 0.12
N ILE A 161 15.35 -12.60 1.27
CA ILE A 161 14.15 -12.96 2.01
C ILE A 161 13.38 -11.70 2.44
N GLN A 162 14.08 -10.69 2.98
CA GLN A 162 13.45 -9.42 3.36
C GLN A 162 12.76 -8.73 2.18
N ARG A 163 13.40 -8.70 1.01
CA ARG A 163 12.81 -8.15 -0.22
C ARG A 163 11.58 -8.93 -0.67
N VAL A 164 11.63 -10.25 -0.59
CA VAL A 164 10.51 -11.12 -0.96
C VAL A 164 9.34 -10.94 -0.01
N ARG A 165 9.54 -10.93 1.30
CA ARG A 165 8.47 -10.65 2.29
C ARG A 165 7.81 -9.30 2.04
N THR A 166 8.61 -8.25 1.78
CA THR A 166 8.08 -6.91 1.44
C THR A 166 7.22 -6.93 0.18
N SER A 167 7.65 -7.66 -0.86
CA SER A 167 6.90 -7.80 -2.11
C SER A 167 5.63 -8.61 -1.91
N THR A 168 5.71 -9.72 -1.18
CA THR A 168 4.57 -10.60 -0.83
C THR A 168 3.50 -9.82 -0.07
N ALA A 169 3.87 -9.07 0.96
CA ALA A 169 2.95 -8.21 1.69
C ALA A 169 2.28 -7.16 0.79
N SER A 170 3.00 -6.62 -0.19
CA SER A 170 2.43 -5.70 -1.17
C SER A 170 1.40 -6.38 -2.08
N TYR A 171 1.69 -7.58 -2.59
CA TYR A 171 0.77 -8.35 -3.41
C TYR A 171 -0.49 -8.73 -2.64
N VAL A 172 -0.35 -9.22 -1.41
CA VAL A 172 -1.48 -9.57 -0.55
C VAL A 172 -2.35 -8.35 -0.27
N ARG A 173 -1.76 -7.20 0.08
CA ARG A 173 -2.51 -5.96 0.29
C ARG A 173 -3.27 -5.52 -0.95
N GLN A 174 -2.67 -5.61 -2.14
CA GLN A 174 -3.32 -5.27 -3.41
C GLN A 174 -4.48 -6.22 -3.71
N ALA A 175 -4.28 -7.53 -3.60
CA ALA A 175 -5.32 -8.52 -3.81
C ALA A 175 -6.50 -8.35 -2.84
N ARG A 176 -6.21 -8.15 -1.56
CA ARG A 176 -7.22 -7.90 -0.51
C ARG A 176 -8.02 -6.62 -0.74
N SER A 177 -7.45 -5.63 -1.43
CA SER A 177 -8.17 -4.40 -1.75
C SER A 177 -9.37 -4.64 -2.66
N ILE A 178 -9.41 -5.75 -3.42
CA ILE A 178 -10.56 -6.13 -4.25
C ILE A 178 -11.75 -6.47 -3.36
N VAL A 179 -11.53 -7.27 -2.32
CA VAL A 179 -12.57 -7.76 -1.41
C VAL A 179 -12.67 -6.97 -0.09
N ALA A 180 -12.16 -5.74 -0.06
CA ALA A 180 -12.24 -4.88 1.12
C ALA A 180 -13.70 -4.59 1.50
N LEU A 181 -14.02 -4.50 2.80
CA LEU A 181 -15.39 -4.31 3.30
C LEU A 181 -16.13 -3.16 2.61
N ARG A 182 -15.44 -2.01 2.42
CA ARG A 182 -16.01 -0.83 1.73
C ARG A 182 -16.40 -1.06 0.28
N LYS A 183 -15.96 -2.17 -0.33
CA LYS A 183 -16.24 -2.54 -1.72
C LYS A 183 -17.27 -3.65 -1.86
N MET A 184 -17.80 -4.15 -0.75
CA MET A 184 -18.80 -5.23 -0.80
C MET A 184 -20.05 -4.84 -1.58
N LYS A 185 -20.39 -3.55 -1.61
CA LYS A 185 -21.46 -3.01 -2.48
C LYS A 185 -21.26 -3.29 -3.98
N PHE A 186 -20.02 -3.50 -4.45
CA PHE A 186 -19.75 -3.84 -5.85
C PHE A 186 -20.26 -5.22 -6.23
N TYR A 187 -20.48 -6.07 -5.22
CA TYR A 187 -20.82 -7.49 -5.36
C TYR A 187 -22.24 -7.81 -4.91
N GLU A 188 -23.09 -6.79 -4.80
CA GLU A 188 -24.52 -7.01 -4.49
C GLU A 188 -25.13 -7.99 -5.50
N GLY A 189 -25.91 -8.95 -4.99
CA GLY A 189 -26.50 -10.04 -5.77
C GLY A 189 -25.55 -11.20 -6.07
N MET A 190 -24.22 -11.10 -5.77
CA MET A 190 -23.32 -12.25 -5.83
C MET A 190 -23.34 -13.03 -4.51
N LYS A 191 -23.39 -14.34 -4.61
CA LYS A 191 -23.27 -15.25 -3.44
C LYS A 191 -21.79 -15.43 -3.08
N LEU A 192 -21.24 -14.49 -2.32
CA LEU A 192 -19.85 -14.55 -1.89
C LEU A 192 -19.66 -15.56 -0.75
N PRO A 193 -18.56 -16.37 -0.77
CA PRO A 193 -18.15 -17.15 0.39
C PRO A 193 -17.73 -16.25 1.56
N ASP A 194 -17.48 -16.82 2.72
CA ASP A 194 -16.86 -16.05 3.80
C ASP A 194 -15.39 -15.71 3.45
N LEU A 195 -15.17 -14.44 3.20
CA LEU A 195 -13.85 -13.89 2.88
C LEU A 195 -13.13 -13.27 4.09
N SER A 196 -13.66 -13.46 5.30
CA SER A 196 -13.10 -12.85 6.52
C SER A 196 -11.67 -13.31 6.77
N GLY A 197 -11.39 -14.60 6.58
CA GLY A 197 -10.05 -15.16 6.69
C GLY A 197 -9.07 -14.59 5.67
N PHE A 198 -9.46 -14.48 4.41
CA PHE A 198 -8.63 -13.86 3.38
C PHE A 198 -8.38 -12.36 3.65
N ARG A 199 -9.37 -11.64 4.15
CA ARG A 199 -9.22 -10.22 4.52
C ARG A 199 -8.38 -10.01 5.76
N GLY A 200 -8.49 -10.87 6.75
CA GLY A 200 -7.87 -10.72 8.07
C GLY A 200 -6.43 -11.23 8.15
N GLU A 201 -6.03 -12.16 7.29
CA GLU A 201 -4.69 -12.75 7.38
C GLU A 201 -3.61 -11.71 7.15
N THR A 202 -2.59 -11.71 8.00
CA THR A 202 -1.49 -10.73 7.93
C THR A 202 -0.22 -11.40 7.42
N VAL A 203 0.49 -10.70 6.56
CA VAL A 203 1.85 -11.07 6.14
C VAL A 203 2.82 -10.22 6.93
N GLU A 204 3.78 -10.87 7.56
CA GLU A 204 4.83 -10.17 8.31
C GLU A 204 5.62 -9.26 7.38
N THR A 205 5.64 -7.97 7.71
CA THR A 205 6.44 -6.99 6.97
C THR A 205 7.70 -6.69 7.76
N PRO A 206 8.87 -6.87 7.17
CA PRO A 206 10.11 -6.53 7.85
C PRO A 206 10.16 -5.04 8.19
N HIS A 207 10.79 -4.71 9.30
CA HIS A 207 11.03 -3.33 9.68
C HIS A 207 11.72 -2.58 8.54
N ARG A 208 11.23 -1.38 8.22
CA ARG A 208 11.88 -0.53 7.24
C ARG A 208 13.21 -0.06 7.80
N SER A 209 14.29 -0.39 7.12
CA SER A 209 15.58 0.23 7.41
C SER A 209 15.52 1.73 7.14
N LEU A 210 16.23 2.50 7.96
CA LEU A 210 16.41 3.94 7.71
C LEU A 210 17.00 4.15 6.30
N PRO A 211 16.59 5.23 5.63
CA PRO A 211 17.17 5.58 4.33
C PRO A 211 18.67 5.77 4.45
N ARG A 212 19.44 5.07 3.64
CA ARG A 212 20.88 5.26 3.58
C ARG A 212 21.17 6.51 2.74
N PRO A 213 22.03 7.45 3.21
CA PRO A 213 22.46 8.58 2.41
C PRO A 213 23.15 8.09 1.12
N LEU A 214 23.09 8.90 0.08
CA LEU A 214 23.87 8.66 -1.12
C LEU A 214 25.33 9.11 -0.89
N ASP A 215 26.26 8.40 -1.48
CA ASP A 215 27.67 8.78 -1.47
C ASP A 215 27.86 10.07 -2.30
N MET A 216 28.37 11.12 -1.65
CA MET A 216 28.63 12.41 -2.28
C MET A 216 29.69 12.32 -3.39
N LYS A 217 30.71 11.46 -3.23
CA LYS A 217 31.73 11.23 -4.27
C LYS A 217 31.09 10.63 -5.53
N ALA A 218 30.22 9.64 -5.35
CA ALA A 218 29.48 9.04 -6.46
C ALA A 218 28.56 10.05 -7.16
N LEU A 219 27.88 10.93 -6.42
CA LEU A 219 27.04 11.99 -6.98
C LEU A 219 27.86 13.03 -7.75
N THR A 220 29.00 13.45 -7.22
CA THR A 220 29.90 14.38 -7.90
C THR A 220 30.42 13.79 -9.22
N ALA A 221 30.87 12.53 -9.20
CA ALA A 221 31.33 11.82 -10.39
C ALA A 221 30.19 11.64 -11.42
N MET A 222 28.98 11.32 -10.97
CA MET A 222 27.81 11.25 -11.83
C MET A 222 27.49 12.58 -12.50
N ASN A 223 27.52 13.69 -11.75
CA ASN A 223 27.29 15.03 -12.31
C ASN A 223 28.37 15.42 -13.30
N ALA A 224 29.64 15.08 -13.05
CA ALA A 224 30.73 15.29 -13.99
C ALA A 224 30.58 14.49 -15.29
N ALA A 225 29.94 13.31 -15.25
CA ALA A 225 29.66 12.49 -16.42
C ALA A 225 28.39 12.90 -17.18
N ALA A 226 27.54 13.74 -16.61
CA ALA A 226 26.28 14.16 -17.22
C ALA A 226 26.41 14.82 -18.61
N PRO A 227 27.43 15.65 -18.92
CA PRO A 227 27.64 16.18 -20.27
C PRO A 227 27.88 15.09 -21.34
N THR A 228 28.49 13.98 -20.95
CA THR A 228 28.66 12.81 -21.85
C THR A 228 27.33 12.11 -22.10
N LEU A 229 26.47 12.01 -21.09
CA LEU A 229 25.10 11.50 -21.25
C LEU A 229 24.29 12.39 -22.19
N ALA A 230 24.42 13.72 -22.09
CA ALA A 230 23.73 14.68 -22.94
C ALA A 230 24.02 14.43 -24.44
N LYS A 231 25.25 14.06 -24.79
CA LYS A 231 25.65 13.74 -26.15
C LYS A 231 25.18 12.37 -26.63
N LYS A 232 25.20 11.38 -25.74
CA LYS A 232 24.90 9.96 -26.08
C LYS A 232 23.42 9.62 -26.01
N ASP A 233 22.69 10.19 -25.06
CA ASP A 233 21.27 9.92 -24.81
C ASP A 233 20.59 11.17 -24.24
N PRO A 234 20.19 12.12 -25.13
CA PRO A 234 19.51 13.36 -24.74
C PRO A 234 18.27 13.11 -23.88
N GLY A 235 17.48 12.06 -24.19
CA GLY A 235 16.28 11.72 -23.44
C GLY A 235 16.57 11.32 -22.00
N ALA A 236 17.58 10.48 -21.78
CA ALA A 236 18.02 10.12 -20.43
C ALA A 236 18.66 11.31 -19.71
N TYR A 237 19.33 12.20 -20.42
CA TYR A 237 19.94 13.40 -19.84
C TYR A 237 18.88 14.40 -19.34
N VAL A 238 17.88 14.73 -20.16
CA VAL A 238 16.77 15.60 -19.73
C VAL A 238 16.02 14.96 -18.54
N ALA A 239 15.80 13.65 -18.57
CA ALA A 239 15.25 12.95 -17.44
C ALA A 239 16.12 13.09 -16.17
N HIS A 240 17.46 13.04 -16.33
CA HIS A 240 18.40 13.27 -15.22
C HIS A 240 18.24 14.65 -14.58
N LEU A 241 18.13 15.71 -15.39
CA LEU A 241 17.90 17.06 -14.88
C LEU A 241 16.57 17.15 -14.11
N LEU A 242 15.49 16.61 -14.67
CA LEU A 242 14.16 16.62 -14.05
C LEU A 242 14.11 15.82 -12.76
N PHE A 243 14.86 14.72 -12.65
CA PHE A 243 14.98 13.96 -11.39
C PHE A 243 15.84 14.67 -10.34
N SER A 244 17.03 15.10 -10.74
CA SER A 244 18.07 15.56 -9.81
C SER A 244 17.86 17.00 -9.36
N ARG A 245 17.37 17.87 -10.25
CA ARG A 245 17.16 19.29 -9.96
C ARG A 245 15.75 19.61 -9.48
N LEU A 246 14.73 18.97 -10.07
CA LEU A 246 13.33 19.28 -9.76
C LEU A 246 12.66 18.18 -8.92
N GLY A 247 13.34 17.08 -8.66
CA GLY A 247 12.78 15.99 -7.86
C GLY A 247 11.48 15.39 -8.41
N LEU A 248 11.22 15.45 -9.72
CA LEU A 248 9.99 14.96 -10.32
C LEU A 248 9.87 13.43 -10.22
N ARG A 249 8.65 12.91 -10.26
CA ARG A 249 8.40 11.46 -10.35
C ARG A 249 8.51 10.99 -11.79
N ASN A 250 8.86 9.72 -11.99
CA ASN A 250 8.98 9.13 -13.33
C ASN A 250 7.78 9.46 -14.25
N ILE A 251 6.57 9.30 -13.76
CA ILE A 251 5.37 9.55 -14.55
C ILE A 251 5.17 11.06 -14.87
N GLU A 252 5.60 11.94 -13.97
CA GLU A 252 5.59 13.38 -14.19
C GLU A 252 6.60 13.74 -15.30
N ILE A 253 7.80 13.14 -15.26
CA ILE A 253 8.85 13.37 -16.25
C ILE A 253 8.45 12.89 -17.66
N VAL A 254 7.89 11.68 -17.77
CA VAL A 254 7.45 11.13 -19.08
C VAL A 254 6.40 12.00 -19.75
N ASN A 255 5.54 12.65 -18.95
CA ASN A 255 4.43 13.46 -19.46
C ASN A 255 4.72 14.97 -19.45
N ALA A 256 5.85 15.40 -18.88
CA ALA A 256 6.21 16.82 -18.81
C ALA A 256 6.26 17.48 -20.19
N ARG A 257 5.59 18.62 -20.33
CA ARG A 257 5.51 19.38 -21.59
C ARG A 257 5.97 20.83 -21.41
N VAL A 258 6.35 21.48 -22.49
CA VAL A 258 6.82 22.87 -22.48
C VAL A 258 5.75 23.81 -21.90
N HIS A 259 4.49 23.66 -22.31
CA HIS A 259 3.39 24.49 -21.82
C HIS A 259 3.01 24.26 -20.32
N TRP A 260 3.62 23.26 -19.67
CA TRP A 260 3.51 23.13 -18.20
C TRP A 260 4.42 24.13 -17.46
N ILE A 261 5.28 24.85 -18.20
CA ILE A 261 6.22 25.81 -17.65
C ILE A 261 5.60 27.21 -17.74
N SER A 262 5.52 27.91 -16.61
CA SER A 262 5.12 29.29 -16.48
C SER A 262 5.94 29.95 -15.39
N ASP A 263 6.34 31.19 -15.58
CA ASP A 263 7.03 32.02 -14.57
C ASP A 263 8.22 31.31 -13.90
N GLY A 264 9.04 30.64 -14.70
CA GLY A 264 10.21 29.91 -14.19
C GLY A 264 9.89 28.68 -13.34
N SER A 265 8.66 28.16 -13.39
CA SER A 265 8.24 26.99 -12.65
C SER A 265 7.53 26.00 -13.54
N ILE A 266 7.59 24.71 -13.20
CA ILE A 266 6.79 23.67 -13.88
C ILE A 266 5.58 23.28 -13.04
N GLY A 267 4.37 23.39 -13.61
CA GLY A 267 3.11 23.04 -12.97
C GLY A 267 2.80 21.56 -13.12
N ILE A 268 2.83 20.83 -12.03
CA ILE A 268 2.42 19.43 -11.95
C ILE A 268 0.99 19.42 -11.39
N VAL A 269 0.03 19.62 -12.27
CA VAL A 269 -1.40 19.74 -11.95
C VAL A 269 -2.21 18.73 -12.77
N ASP A 270 -3.47 18.48 -12.40
CA ASP A 270 -4.38 17.65 -13.17
C ASP A 270 -4.61 18.25 -14.57
N ARG A 271 -4.50 17.42 -15.60
CA ARG A 271 -4.71 17.79 -17.02
C ARG A 271 -5.57 16.72 -17.68
N LEU A 272 -6.86 16.94 -17.62
CA LEU A 272 -7.87 15.98 -18.11
C LEU A 272 -7.71 15.70 -19.60
N GLU A 273 -7.44 16.74 -20.40
CA GLU A 273 -7.23 16.66 -21.85
C GLU A 273 -5.99 15.87 -22.25
N GLU A 274 -5.04 15.72 -21.33
CA GLU A 274 -3.80 14.97 -21.54
C GLU A 274 -3.81 13.60 -20.87
N ASP A 275 -4.93 13.19 -20.23
CA ASP A 275 -5.06 11.99 -19.37
C ASP A 275 -3.96 11.91 -18.29
N PHE A 276 -3.54 13.10 -17.81
CA PHE A 276 -2.50 13.21 -16.80
C PHE A 276 -3.07 13.61 -15.43
N PHE A 277 -2.74 12.81 -14.44
CA PHE A 277 -3.11 13.02 -13.04
C PHE A 277 -1.89 12.78 -12.15
N PRO A 278 -1.37 13.77 -11.42
CA PRO A 278 -0.23 13.56 -10.53
C PRO A 278 -0.57 12.55 -9.42
N LYS A 279 0.42 11.75 -9.05
CA LYS A 279 0.25 10.71 -8.02
C LYS A 279 0.16 11.27 -6.60
N GLY A 280 0.55 12.51 -6.38
CA GLY A 280 0.57 13.20 -5.09
C GLY A 280 -0.40 14.35 -5.06
N CYS A 281 0.05 15.45 -4.44
CA CYS A 281 -0.60 16.73 -4.58
C CYS A 281 -0.16 17.41 -5.89
N GLU A 282 -1.00 18.27 -6.39
CA GLU A 282 -0.64 19.27 -7.38
C GLU A 282 0.35 20.27 -6.80
N GLY A 283 1.07 20.98 -7.64
CA GLY A 283 1.96 22.04 -7.21
C GLY A 283 2.91 22.50 -8.30
N TRP A 284 3.49 23.62 -8.07
CA TRP A 284 4.50 24.25 -8.92
C TRP A 284 5.88 23.97 -8.38
N VAL A 285 6.81 23.62 -9.24
CA VAL A 285 8.22 23.39 -8.89
C VAL A 285 9.07 24.45 -9.57
N PRO A 286 9.72 25.32 -8.79
CA PRO A 286 10.58 26.36 -9.36
C PRO A 286 11.79 25.74 -10.06
N MET A 287 12.19 26.30 -11.16
CA MET A 287 13.38 25.94 -11.93
C MET A 287 14.37 27.11 -11.96
N ALA A 288 15.63 26.80 -11.69
CA ALA A 288 16.69 27.76 -11.92
C ALA A 288 16.81 28.07 -13.44
N PRO A 289 17.07 29.34 -13.82
CA PRO A 289 17.10 29.74 -15.24
C PRO A 289 18.08 28.94 -16.10
N ASP A 290 19.22 28.56 -15.56
CA ASP A 290 20.22 27.71 -16.22
C ASP A 290 19.70 26.29 -16.46
N VAL A 291 18.96 25.71 -15.54
CA VAL A 291 18.32 24.39 -15.68
C VAL A 291 17.23 24.44 -16.76
N LEU A 292 16.40 25.48 -16.74
CA LEU A 292 15.37 25.69 -17.77
C LEU A 292 16.00 25.83 -19.17
N LYS A 293 17.00 26.68 -19.30
CA LYS A 293 17.75 26.89 -20.56
C LYS A 293 18.34 25.60 -21.08
N GLU A 294 18.92 24.79 -20.18
CA GLU A 294 19.54 23.54 -20.55
C GLU A 294 18.50 22.48 -20.99
N ILE A 295 17.35 22.40 -20.34
CA ILE A 295 16.25 21.51 -20.76
C ILE A 295 15.73 21.93 -22.14
N LEU A 296 15.47 23.22 -22.35
CA LEU A 296 14.91 23.73 -23.61
C LEU A 296 15.88 23.61 -24.78
N ARG A 297 17.19 23.51 -24.55
CA ARG A 297 18.20 23.22 -25.60
C ARG A 297 17.89 21.93 -26.36
N PHE A 298 17.24 20.95 -25.70
CA PHE A 298 16.87 19.67 -26.34
C PHE A 298 15.46 19.67 -26.92
N GLN A 299 14.74 20.76 -26.82
CA GLN A 299 13.37 20.88 -27.35
C GLN A 299 13.23 20.57 -28.85
N PRO A 300 14.19 20.92 -29.73
CA PRO A 300 14.14 20.52 -31.14
C PRO A 300 14.16 19.02 -31.40
N LEU A 301 14.57 18.21 -30.41
CA LEU A 301 14.57 16.74 -30.47
C LEU A 301 13.28 16.13 -29.90
N CYS A 302 12.31 16.97 -29.49
CA CYS A 302 11.10 16.56 -28.83
C CYS A 302 9.93 16.58 -29.82
N THR A 303 8.97 15.67 -29.62
CA THR A 303 7.70 15.67 -30.34
C THR A 303 6.56 16.16 -29.46
N ASP A 304 5.51 16.71 -30.01
CA ASP A 304 4.25 17.07 -29.34
C ASP A 304 4.43 17.96 -28.09
N GLY A 305 5.47 18.81 -28.08
CA GLY A 305 5.77 19.72 -26.97
C GLY A 305 6.24 19.05 -25.68
N TYR A 306 6.62 17.78 -25.70
CA TYR A 306 7.20 17.11 -24.53
C TYR A 306 8.58 17.68 -24.19
N LEU A 307 8.99 17.61 -22.91
CA LEU A 307 10.33 18.04 -22.48
C LEU A 307 11.39 16.96 -22.68
N VAL A 308 11.00 15.69 -22.57
CA VAL A 308 11.92 14.58 -22.75
C VAL A 308 12.00 14.21 -24.23
N PRO A 309 13.20 14.29 -24.87
CA PRO A 309 13.40 13.82 -26.23
C PRO A 309 12.93 12.39 -26.49
N GLY A 310 12.28 12.17 -27.62
CA GLY A 310 11.79 10.88 -28.07
C GLY A 310 10.67 11.02 -29.08
N VAL A 311 10.69 10.19 -30.14
CA VAL A 311 9.72 10.24 -31.24
C VAL A 311 8.32 9.75 -30.86
N ASN A 312 8.18 9.03 -29.75
CA ASN A 312 6.90 8.52 -29.27
C ASN A 312 6.92 8.30 -27.75
N GLN A 313 5.76 7.96 -27.18
CA GLN A 313 5.61 7.71 -25.73
C GLN A 313 6.48 6.54 -25.25
N THR A 314 6.62 5.48 -26.03
CA THR A 314 7.42 4.30 -25.66
C THR A 314 8.88 4.67 -25.48
N GLU A 315 9.43 5.47 -26.40
CA GLU A 315 10.82 5.91 -26.33
C GLU A 315 11.07 6.84 -25.13
N ARG A 316 10.18 7.81 -24.91
CA ARG A 316 10.25 8.66 -23.71
C ARG A 316 10.14 7.85 -22.40
N HIS A 317 9.24 6.88 -22.38
CA HIS A 317 9.11 5.98 -21.25
C HIS A 317 10.39 5.17 -21.02
N ASP A 318 10.98 4.65 -22.10
CA ASP A 318 12.23 3.92 -22.05
C ASP A 318 13.40 4.78 -21.56
N ALA A 319 13.50 6.01 -22.05
CA ALA A 319 14.51 6.97 -21.60
C ALA A 319 14.45 7.18 -20.08
N VAL A 320 13.26 7.42 -19.54
CA VAL A 320 13.03 7.76 -18.13
C VAL A 320 13.14 6.53 -17.19
N TYR A 321 12.53 5.40 -17.58
CA TYR A 321 12.42 4.25 -16.68
C TYR A 321 13.56 3.24 -16.83
N ARG A 322 14.14 3.09 -18.00
CA ARG A 322 15.16 2.08 -18.26
C ARG A 322 16.54 2.68 -18.48
N ARG A 323 16.73 3.51 -19.53
CA ARG A 323 18.04 4.01 -19.92
C ARG A 323 18.67 4.89 -18.84
N HIS A 324 17.91 5.87 -18.34
CA HIS A 324 18.36 6.69 -17.21
C HIS A 324 18.64 5.87 -15.95
N SER A 325 17.74 4.94 -15.59
CA SER A 325 17.98 4.07 -14.41
C SER A 325 19.23 3.21 -14.55
N LYS A 326 19.50 2.68 -15.76
CA LYS A 326 20.71 1.91 -16.04
C LYS A 326 21.96 2.78 -15.93
N TRP A 327 21.89 4.01 -16.43
CA TRP A 327 23.01 4.93 -16.32
C TRP A 327 23.29 5.32 -14.85
N VAL A 328 22.27 5.69 -14.09
CA VAL A 328 22.43 6.03 -12.66
C VAL A 328 22.95 4.84 -11.85
N ALA A 329 22.60 3.60 -12.21
CA ALA A 329 23.06 2.39 -11.51
C ALA A 329 24.58 2.19 -11.58
N GLN A 330 25.29 2.82 -12.51
CA GLN A 330 26.75 2.78 -12.58
C GLN A 330 27.40 3.48 -11.37
N TRP A 331 26.71 4.50 -10.85
CA TRP A 331 27.17 5.34 -9.75
C TRP A 331 26.52 4.98 -8.41
N ILE A 332 25.24 4.68 -8.42
CA ILE A 332 24.45 4.35 -7.22
C ILE A 332 24.23 2.84 -7.19
N LYS A 333 25.19 2.13 -6.59
CA LYS A 333 25.12 0.67 -6.41
C LYS A 333 24.13 0.27 -5.31
N ASP A 334 23.70 -0.99 -5.32
CA ASP A 334 22.83 -1.60 -4.28
C ASP A 334 21.46 -0.97 -4.07
N ARG A 335 20.92 -0.30 -5.11
CA ARG A 335 19.58 0.28 -5.12
C ARG A 335 18.72 -0.29 -6.24
N THR A 336 17.47 -0.59 -5.93
CA THR A 336 16.52 -1.15 -6.90
C THR A 336 15.80 -0.09 -7.75
N LYS A 337 15.75 1.16 -7.27
CA LYS A 337 15.06 2.27 -7.94
C LYS A 337 16.01 3.47 -8.05
N THR A 338 17.08 3.30 -8.80
CA THR A 338 18.21 4.22 -8.86
C THR A 338 17.81 5.65 -9.23
N SER A 339 17.00 5.85 -10.26
CA SER A 339 16.49 7.18 -10.63
C SER A 339 15.68 7.84 -9.51
N TYR A 340 14.90 7.06 -8.75
CA TYR A 340 14.09 7.59 -7.66
C TYR A 340 14.94 8.02 -6.45
N GLU A 341 16.15 7.50 -6.31
CA GLU A 341 17.10 7.95 -5.29
C GLU A 341 17.52 9.41 -5.52
N LEU A 342 17.56 9.89 -6.78
CA LEU A 342 17.84 11.29 -7.08
C LEU A 342 16.77 12.23 -6.56
N ARG A 343 15.50 11.84 -6.70
CA ARG A 343 14.39 12.59 -6.08
C ARG A 343 14.51 12.62 -4.54
N ARG A 344 14.90 11.52 -3.93
CA ARG A 344 15.18 11.49 -2.48
C ARG A 344 16.36 12.38 -2.12
N TYR A 345 17.38 12.38 -2.94
CA TYR A 345 18.53 13.25 -2.76
C TYR A 345 18.14 14.73 -2.85
N ALA A 346 17.32 15.12 -3.82
CA ALA A 346 16.82 16.50 -3.93
C ALA A 346 16.11 16.96 -2.64
N GLY A 347 15.21 16.15 -2.08
CA GLY A 347 14.57 16.46 -0.79
C GLY A 347 15.55 16.50 0.38
N SER A 348 16.54 15.59 0.42
CA SER A 348 17.60 15.62 1.43
C SER A 348 18.45 16.87 1.34
N ARG A 349 18.79 17.27 0.11
CA ARG A 349 19.63 18.45 -0.13
C ARG A 349 18.93 19.74 0.27
N LEU A 350 17.63 19.86 0.04
CA LEU A 350 16.83 21.00 0.52
C LEU A 350 16.91 21.13 2.04
N LEU A 351 16.78 20.03 2.79
CA LEU A 351 16.97 20.06 4.24
C LEU A 351 18.38 20.49 4.64
N ASP A 352 19.41 19.98 3.96
CA ASP A 352 20.80 20.36 4.22
C ASP A 352 21.05 21.86 3.97
N LEU A 353 20.29 22.47 3.03
CA LEU A 353 20.31 23.88 2.71
C LEU A 353 19.45 24.75 3.64
N GLY A 354 18.74 24.17 4.59
CA GLY A 354 17.98 24.87 5.59
C GLY A 354 16.47 24.85 5.44
N ALA A 355 15.96 24.24 4.37
CA ALA A 355 14.51 24.11 4.20
C ALA A 355 13.87 23.30 5.35
N THR A 356 12.64 23.66 5.70
CA THR A 356 11.83 22.94 6.66
C THR A 356 11.28 21.63 6.06
N ILE A 357 10.82 20.74 6.91
CA ILE A 357 10.19 19.47 6.46
C ILE A 357 8.91 19.74 5.65
N PHE A 358 8.22 20.83 5.92
CA PHE A 358 7.02 21.25 5.21
C PHE A 358 7.35 21.76 3.80
N GLU A 359 8.40 22.59 3.66
CA GLU A 359 8.88 23.05 2.35
C GLU A 359 9.35 21.87 1.49
N VAL A 360 10.03 20.87 2.07
CA VAL A 360 10.41 19.65 1.36
C VAL A 360 9.18 18.83 0.97
N ARG A 361 8.16 18.75 1.84
CA ARG A 361 6.88 18.11 1.51
C ARG A 361 6.27 18.76 0.27
N ASP A 362 6.19 20.07 0.25
CA ASP A 362 5.54 20.86 -0.80
C ASP A 362 6.34 20.80 -2.11
N PHE A 363 7.65 20.95 -2.05
CA PHE A 363 8.54 20.78 -3.20
C PHE A 363 8.39 19.38 -3.83
N LEU A 364 8.38 18.34 -3.00
CA LEU A 364 8.18 16.97 -3.46
C LEU A 364 6.71 16.61 -3.72
N ARG A 365 5.78 17.49 -3.43
CA ARG A 365 4.34 17.29 -3.57
C ARG A 365 3.88 15.96 -2.92
N HIS A 366 4.29 15.76 -1.65
CA HIS A 366 3.81 14.67 -0.84
C HIS A 366 2.47 15.03 -0.22
N ARG A 367 1.47 14.16 -0.38
CA ARG A 367 0.13 14.38 0.16
C ARG A 367 0.12 14.48 1.69
N ASP A 368 1.03 13.76 2.34
CA ASP A 368 1.12 13.65 3.78
C ASP A 368 2.55 13.96 4.23
N VAL A 369 2.67 14.82 5.22
CA VAL A 369 3.95 15.18 5.85
C VAL A 369 4.63 13.94 6.46
N GLN A 370 3.86 12.96 6.94
CA GLN A 370 4.40 11.70 7.47
C GLN A 370 5.26 10.97 6.43
N THR A 371 4.91 11.04 5.14
CA THR A 371 5.76 10.51 4.07
C THR A 371 7.12 11.19 4.03
N THR A 372 7.16 12.51 4.22
CA THR A 372 8.40 13.28 4.24
C THR A 372 9.19 13.00 5.51
N GLN A 373 8.53 13.00 6.66
CA GLN A 373 9.15 12.67 7.95
C GLN A 373 9.81 11.29 7.94
N MET A 374 9.12 10.28 7.46
CA MET A 374 9.64 8.90 7.40
C MET A 374 10.95 8.79 6.61
N TRP A 375 11.15 9.64 5.59
CA TRP A 375 12.34 9.57 4.74
C TRP A 375 13.43 10.55 5.11
N TYR A 376 13.10 11.64 5.81
CA TYR A 376 14.02 12.79 5.98
C TYR A 376 14.19 13.27 7.42
N ALA A 377 13.30 12.91 8.36
CA ALA A 377 13.34 13.41 9.73
C ALA A 377 14.68 13.14 10.46
N TYR A 378 15.31 11.99 10.17
CA TYR A 378 16.61 11.64 10.75
C TYR A 378 17.73 12.65 10.42
N ARG A 379 17.61 13.36 9.28
CA ARG A 379 18.58 14.40 8.91
C ARG A 379 18.40 15.68 9.73
N LEU A 380 17.15 16.03 10.02
CA LEU A 380 16.85 17.17 10.89
C LEU A 380 17.35 16.92 12.31
N GLN A 381 17.13 15.75 12.86
CA GLN A 381 17.64 15.36 14.17
C GLN A 381 19.17 15.48 14.23
N ASN A 382 19.86 14.91 13.26
CA ASN A 382 21.32 15.00 13.22
C ASN A 382 21.85 16.42 13.07
N ARG A 383 21.11 17.30 12.35
CA ARG A 383 21.47 18.72 12.20
C ARG A 383 21.28 19.47 13.52
N GLN A 384 20.13 19.32 14.17
CA GLN A 384 19.84 19.96 15.45
C GLN A 384 20.82 19.53 16.53
N LEU A 385 21.11 18.24 16.64
CA LEU A 385 22.09 17.72 17.58
C LEU A 385 23.50 18.25 17.34
N ARG A 386 23.93 18.48 16.08
CA ARG A 386 25.20 19.10 15.73
C ARG A 386 25.23 20.61 16.05
N THR A 387 24.11 21.29 15.91
CA THR A 387 24.00 22.75 16.12
C THR A 387 23.91 23.08 17.61
N ILE A 388 23.18 22.30 18.39
CA ILE A 388 22.97 22.52 19.83
C ILE A 388 24.22 22.09 20.62
N GLY A 389 24.98 21.11 20.14
CA GLY A 389 26.07 20.50 20.92
C GLY A 389 25.54 19.70 22.12
N MET A 390 26.16 18.56 22.40
CA MET A 390 25.70 17.72 23.53
C MET A 390 25.99 18.37 24.91
N ARG A 391 26.81 19.40 24.97
CA ARG A 391 27.10 20.14 26.20
C ARG A 391 25.90 20.98 26.70
N ASP A 392 25.02 21.38 25.81
CA ASP A 392 23.87 22.26 26.14
C ASP A 392 22.67 21.46 26.67
N LEU A 393 22.76 20.13 26.73
CA LEU A 393 21.69 19.26 27.24
C LEU A 393 21.78 19.00 28.74
N ILE A 394 22.92 19.33 29.38
CA ILE A 394 23.13 19.18 30.83
C ILE A 394 23.42 20.57 31.36
N PRO A 395 22.48 21.18 32.12
CA PRO A 395 22.79 22.41 32.83
C PRO A 395 23.96 22.20 33.80
N ASN A 396 24.92 23.10 33.81
CA ASN A 396 26.00 23.16 34.80
C ASN A 396 25.45 23.34 36.20
#